data_0ca7a663c195c1847dc65571d5a82083
#
_entry.id   0ca7a663c195c1847dc65571d5a82083
#
_cell.length_a   1.000
_cell.length_b   1.000
_cell.length_c   1.000
_cell.angle_alpha   90.00
_cell.angle_beta   90.00
_cell.angle_gamma   90.00
#
_symmetry.space_group_name_H-M   'P 1'
#
loop_
_entity.id
_entity.type
_entity.pdbx_description
1 polymer ?
#
loop_
_entity_poly.entity_id
_entity_poly.type
_entity_poly.pdbx_seq_one_letter_code
_entity_poly.pdbx_strand_id
1 'polypeptide(L)'
;AAHDEATKRQLAEERSAQAMEEFGDLDAENKSSVSSGNASDENWQDALEIDKQGRVKDTLGNLALILRNDPKLKDIAYNIHRSGIDIRRDADGKTTLPWTQLKPGWNESDLGAIQIYLERVYNLYTPSKLKSILLAIAAERSYHPVRDYIESLPAWDGVPRVDTLFIDYLGSPDTLYIRAIARKMMVAAVARIYEPGIKFDSVVVLNGPQGMGKSSFFAKLGGKWFSDSLTISDMKDKAAPEKLQGYWILELGELAGLKKMDVE
;
A
#
# COMPACT_ATOMS: atom_id res chain seq x y z
N ALA A 1 -4.95 -38.00 14.31
CA ALA A 1 -4.46 -36.62 14.19
C ALA A 1 -4.31 -36.20 12.72
N ALA A 2 -3.52 -36.91 11.89
CA ALA A 2 -3.32 -36.55 10.47
C ALA A 2 -4.59 -36.64 9.60
N HIS A 3 -5.49 -37.58 9.90
CA HIS A 3 -6.74 -37.75 9.14
C HIS A 3 -7.76 -36.64 9.44
N ASP A 4 -7.73 -36.09 10.65
CA ASP A 4 -8.62 -34.98 11.08
C ASP A 4 -8.20 -33.63 10.47
N GLU A 5 -6.91 -33.43 10.22
CA GLU A 5 -6.37 -32.25 9.60
C GLU A 5 -6.62 -32.20 8.09
N ALA A 6 -6.58 -33.32 7.41
CA ALA A 6 -6.94 -33.46 5.99
C ALA A 6 -8.43 -33.15 5.77
N THR A 7 -9.30 -33.69 6.64
CA THR A 7 -10.76 -33.44 6.60
C THR A 7 -11.12 -31.99 6.87
N LYS A 8 -10.40 -31.31 7.79
CA LYS A 8 -10.59 -29.88 8.06
C LYS A 8 -10.15 -28.98 6.91
N ARG A 9 -9.06 -29.35 6.21
CA ARG A 9 -8.64 -28.66 4.97
C ARG A 9 -9.66 -28.79 3.87
N GLN A 10 -10.15 -30.00 3.63
CA GLN A 10 -11.15 -30.26 2.59
C GLN A 10 -12.46 -29.50 2.83
N LEU A 11 -12.94 -29.45 4.08
CA LEU A 11 -14.10 -28.64 4.47
C LEU A 11 -13.89 -27.12 4.33
N ALA A 12 -12.66 -26.66 4.55
CA ALA A 12 -12.32 -25.24 4.36
C ALA A 12 -12.26 -24.84 2.88
N GLU A 13 -11.74 -25.73 2.03
CA GLU A 13 -11.71 -25.55 0.58
C GLU A 13 -13.12 -25.59 -0.03
N GLU A 14 -13.98 -26.52 0.41
CA GLU A 14 -15.39 -26.59 -0.03
C GLU A 14 -16.20 -25.35 0.39
N ARG A 15 -16.00 -24.84 1.61
CA ARG A 15 -16.64 -23.60 2.08
C ARG A 15 -16.13 -22.36 1.32
N SER A 16 -14.85 -22.33 0.96
CA SER A 16 -14.27 -21.25 0.16
C SER A 16 -14.79 -21.27 -1.26
N ALA A 17 -14.95 -22.45 -1.87
CA ALA A 17 -15.50 -22.61 -3.20
C ALA A 17 -17.00 -22.23 -3.23
N GLN A 18 -17.77 -22.64 -2.23
CA GLN A 18 -19.18 -22.30 -2.11
C GLN A 18 -19.41 -20.79 -1.88
N ALA A 19 -18.56 -20.15 -1.09
CA ALA A 19 -18.60 -18.71 -0.91
C ALA A 19 -18.23 -17.95 -2.21
N MET A 20 -17.26 -18.44 -2.99
CA MET A 20 -16.92 -17.88 -4.30
C MET A 20 -18.06 -18.02 -5.32
N GLU A 21 -18.78 -19.13 -5.30
CA GLU A 21 -19.93 -19.36 -6.19
C GLU A 21 -21.10 -18.45 -5.82
N GLU A 22 -21.40 -18.30 -4.55
CA GLU A 22 -22.45 -17.41 -4.02
C GLU A 22 -22.16 -15.92 -4.24
N PHE A 23 -20.89 -15.50 -4.10
CA PHE A 23 -20.45 -14.14 -4.42
C PHE A 23 -20.27 -13.90 -5.92
N GLY A 24 -19.95 -14.93 -6.71
CA GLY A 24 -19.82 -14.83 -8.17
C GLY A 24 -21.15 -14.55 -8.88
N ASP A 25 -22.25 -15.08 -8.39
CA ASP A 25 -23.59 -14.79 -8.94
C ASP A 25 -24.03 -13.34 -8.67
N LEU A 26 -23.66 -12.75 -7.55
CA LEU A 26 -23.93 -11.34 -7.25
C LEU A 26 -23.16 -10.38 -8.17
N ASP A 27 -21.94 -10.76 -8.58
CA ASP A 27 -21.14 -9.99 -9.56
C ASP A 27 -21.67 -10.15 -11.00
N ALA A 28 -22.30 -11.26 -11.35
CA ALA A 28 -22.88 -11.50 -12.68
C ALA A 28 -24.17 -10.70 -12.89
N GLU A 29 -25.02 -10.58 -11.89
CA GLU A 29 -26.23 -9.76 -11.95
C GLU A 29 -25.90 -8.26 -12.01
N ASN A 30 -24.81 -7.83 -11.36
CA ASN A 30 -24.39 -6.42 -11.37
C ASN A 30 -23.66 -6.02 -12.67
N LYS A 31 -23.09 -6.98 -13.43
CA LYS A 31 -22.44 -6.71 -14.72
C LYS A 31 -23.40 -6.58 -15.89
N SER A 32 -24.65 -7.06 -15.76
CA SER A 32 -25.67 -6.93 -16.83
C SER A 32 -26.34 -5.56 -16.89
N SER A 33 -26.10 -4.67 -15.93
CA SER A 33 -26.67 -3.31 -15.88
C SER A 33 -25.65 -2.17 -16.07
N VAL A 34 -24.37 -2.46 -16.32
CA VAL A 34 -23.37 -1.45 -16.64
C VAL A 34 -23.07 -1.50 -18.13
N SER A 35 -23.96 -0.89 -18.93
CA SER A 35 -23.63 -0.51 -20.30
C SER A 35 -22.54 0.56 -20.25
N SER A 36 -21.45 0.33 -20.98
CA SER A 36 -20.40 1.30 -21.26
C SER A 36 -20.98 2.51 -22.00
N GLY A 37 -21.45 3.49 -21.25
CA GLY A 37 -21.83 4.81 -21.75
C GLY A 37 -20.87 5.83 -21.15
N ASN A 38 -20.30 6.70 -21.97
CA ASN A 38 -19.63 7.91 -21.54
C ASN A 38 -20.52 8.64 -20.53
N ALA A 39 -20.15 8.66 -19.26
CA ALA A 39 -20.83 9.38 -18.21
C ALA A 39 -20.51 10.88 -18.37
N SER A 40 -21.33 11.55 -19.19
CA SER A 40 -21.57 12.98 -19.08
C SER A 40 -22.38 13.23 -17.80
N ASP A 41 -21.82 14.01 -16.85
CA ASP A 41 -22.49 14.77 -15.77
C ASP A 41 -23.93 14.37 -15.36
N GLU A 42 -24.22 13.10 -15.16
CA GLU A 42 -25.40 12.72 -14.39
C GLU A 42 -25.11 13.12 -12.94
N ASN A 43 -25.96 14.01 -12.43
CA ASN A 43 -25.86 14.52 -11.07
C ASN A 43 -26.06 13.35 -10.09
N TRP A 44 -24.97 12.65 -9.70
CA TRP A 44 -25.00 11.51 -8.79
C TRP A 44 -25.77 11.81 -7.49
N GLN A 45 -25.96 13.09 -7.17
CA GLN A 45 -26.73 13.54 -6.02
C GLN A 45 -28.23 13.21 -6.17
N ASP A 46 -28.74 13.10 -7.39
CA ASP A 46 -30.12 12.73 -7.64
C ASP A 46 -30.41 11.26 -7.28
N ALA A 47 -29.39 10.44 -7.20
CA ALA A 47 -29.47 9.04 -6.75
C ALA A 47 -29.48 8.88 -5.23
N LEU A 48 -29.30 9.96 -4.44
CA LEU A 48 -29.37 9.90 -3.00
C LEU A 48 -30.79 9.64 -2.51
N GLU A 49 -30.95 8.67 -1.64
CA GLU A 49 -32.19 8.45 -0.93
C GLU A 49 -32.46 9.60 0.04
N ILE A 50 -33.62 10.25 -0.10
CA ILE A 50 -34.06 11.32 0.79
C ILE A 50 -35.25 10.88 1.65
N ASP A 51 -35.44 11.53 2.78
CA ASP A 51 -36.60 11.33 3.64
C ASP A 51 -37.80 12.23 3.16
N LYS A 52 -38.92 12.12 3.83
CA LYS A 52 -40.15 12.91 3.51
C LYS A 52 -39.95 14.43 3.70
N GLN A 53 -38.91 14.83 4.40
CA GLN A 53 -38.50 16.21 4.68
C GLN A 53 -37.43 16.72 3.69
N GLY A 54 -37.01 15.90 2.71
CA GLY A 54 -35.98 16.24 1.73
C GLY A 54 -34.53 16.11 2.26
N ARG A 55 -34.32 15.48 3.40
CA ARG A 55 -32.97 15.26 3.97
C ARG A 55 -32.40 13.93 3.49
N VAL A 56 -31.10 13.90 3.24
CA VAL A 56 -30.40 12.66 2.89
C VAL A 56 -30.55 11.65 4.04
N LYS A 57 -31.02 10.45 3.71
CA LYS A 57 -31.17 9.36 4.71
C LYS A 57 -29.80 8.84 5.15
N ASP A 58 -29.68 8.49 6.42
CA ASP A 58 -28.53 7.81 7.01
C ASP A 58 -28.53 6.32 6.63
N THR A 59 -28.20 6.03 5.37
CA THR A 59 -28.05 4.66 4.83
C THR A 59 -26.62 4.38 4.42
N LEU A 60 -26.23 3.09 4.40
CA LEU A 60 -24.92 2.67 3.87
C LEU A 60 -24.79 3.01 2.38
N GLY A 61 -25.88 2.90 1.63
CA GLY A 61 -25.94 3.24 0.20
C GLY A 61 -25.62 4.70 -0.06
N ASN A 62 -26.27 5.62 0.64
CA ASN A 62 -26.00 7.05 0.53
C ASN A 62 -24.56 7.39 0.93
N LEU A 63 -24.09 6.83 2.03
CA LEU A 63 -22.72 7.06 2.48
C LEU A 63 -21.69 6.55 1.45
N ALA A 64 -21.89 5.36 0.90
CA ALA A 64 -21.04 4.82 -0.15
C ALA A 64 -21.08 5.67 -1.42
N LEU A 65 -22.27 6.11 -1.84
CA LEU A 65 -22.47 6.94 -3.02
C LEU A 65 -21.73 8.29 -2.89
N ILE A 66 -21.83 8.95 -1.73
CA ILE A 66 -21.11 10.20 -1.44
C ILE A 66 -19.61 9.96 -1.45
N LEU A 67 -19.10 8.96 -0.70
CA LEU A 67 -17.69 8.68 -0.62
C LEU A 67 -17.07 8.32 -1.99
N ARG A 68 -17.89 7.72 -2.87
CA ARG A 68 -17.45 7.31 -4.21
C ARG A 68 -17.44 8.46 -5.22
N ASN A 69 -18.35 9.41 -5.10
CA ASN A 69 -18.59 10.41 -6.16
C ASN A 69 -18.23 11.86 -5.76
N ASP A 70 -18.11 12.17 -4.46
CA ASP A 70 -17.72 13.52 -4.06
C ASP A 70 -16.27 13.82 -4.49
N PRO A 71 -16.06 14.82 -5.37
CA PRO A 71 -14.74 15.15 -5.90
C PRO A 71 -13.73 15.59 -4.82
N LYS A 72 -14.22 16.06 -3.65
CA LYS A 72 -13.37 16.43 -2.52
C LYS A 72 -12.85 15.23 -1.73
N LEU A 73 -13.46 14.06 -1.91
CA LEU A 73 -13.10 12.83 -1.19
C LEU A 73 -12.39 11.82 -2.09
N LYS A 74 -12.17 12.14 -3.36
CA LYS A 74 -11.59 11.21 -4.35
C LYS A 74 -10.17 10.76 -4.04
N ASP A 75 -9.41 11.56 -3.29
CA ASP A 75 -8.02 11.26 -2.95
C ASP A 75 -7.87 10.29 -1.79
N ILE A 76 -8.98 9.95 -1.12
CA ILE A 76 -8.99 8.91 -0.08
C ILE A 76 -8.93 7.56 -0.79
N ALA A 77 -7.84 6.81 -0.58
CA ALA A 77 -7.56 5.56 -1.27
C ALA A 77 -6.88 4.55 -0.32
N TYR A 78 -6.77 3.30 -0.73
CA TYR A 78 -6.06 2.28 0.03
C TYR A 78 -4.63 2.12 -0.49
N ASN A 79 -3.67 2.37 0.36
CA ASN A 79 -2.25 2.18 0.06
C ASN A 79 -1.87 0.73 0.36
N ILE A 80 -1.69 -0.08 -0.68
CA ILE A 80 -1.34 -1.51 -0.57
C ILE A 80 0.02 -1.68 0.14
N HIS A 81 0.97 -0.79 -0.13
CA HIS A 81 2.32 -0.86 0.44
C HIS A 81 2.36 -0.60 1.96
N ARG A 82 1.43 0.21 2.47
CA ARG A 82 1.28 0.51 3.91
C ARG A 82 0.15 -0.28 4.57
N SER A 83 -0.58 -1.07 3.79
CA SER A 83 -1.73 -1.85 4.26
C SER A 83 -2.78 -1.02 5.01
N GLY A 84 -3.14 0.14 4.47
CA GLY A 84 -4.08 1.04 5.15
C GLY A 84 -4.64 2.14 4.26
N ILE A 85 -5.67 2.83 4.78
CA ILE A 85 -6.20 4.03 4.14
C ILE A 85 -5.09 5.10 4.11
N ASP A 86 -5.01 5.81 3.02
CA ASP A 86 -4.06 6.89 2.79
C ASP A 86 -4.70 7.98 1.93
N ILE A 87 -4.03 9.12 1.84
CA ILE A 87 -4.43 10.24 0.98
C ILE A 87 -3.46 10.33 -0.19
N ARG A 88 -3.96 10.06 -1.39
CA ARG A 88 -3.19 10.30 -2.61
C ARG A 88 -2.96 11.79 -2.77
N ARG A 89 -1.76 12.14 -3.21
CA ARG A 89 -1.38 13.50 -3.52
C ARG A 89 -0.97 13.59 -4.98
N ASP A 90 -1.27 14.71 -5.61
CA ASP A 90 -0.79 14.98 -6.96
C ASP A 90 0.75 15.20 -6.99
N ALA A 91 1.29 15.48 -8.17
CA ALA A 91 2.71 15.71 -8.36
C ALA A 91 3.25 16.91 -7.54
N ASP A 92 2.38 17.89 -7.26
CA ASP A 92 2.70 19.08 -6.44
C ASP A 92 2.51 18.84 -4.94
N GLY A 93 2.13 17.62 -4.55
CA GLY A 93 1.86 17.26 -3.15
C GLY A 93 0.52 17.75 -2.61
N LYS A 94 -0.40 18.21 -3.48
CA LYS A 94 -1.73 18.72 -3.11
C LYS A 94 -2.75 17.59 -3.05
N THR A 95 -3.86 17.88 -2.36
CA THR A 95 -5.02 16.98 -2.25
C THR A 95 -6.31 17.79 -2.40
N THR A 96 -7.38 17.12 -2.79
CA THR A 96 -8.72 17.72 -2.91
C THR A 96 -9.47 17.77 -1.58
N LEU A 97 -8.92 17.23 -0.49
CA LEU A 97 -9.59 17.18 0.80
C LEU A 97 -10.06 18.57 1.27
N PRO A 98 -11.28 18.68 1.82
CA PRO A 98 -11.82 19.96 2.31
C PRO A 98 -11.28 20.37 3.68
N TRP A 99 -10.32 19.64 4.23
CA TRP A 99 -9.63 19.96 5.49
C TRP A 99 -8.12 19.87 5.36
N THR A 100 -7.41 20.49 6.28
CA THR A 100 -5.95 20.45 6.37
C THR A 100 -5.51 19.24 7.20
N GLN A 101 -4.62 18.41 6.66
CA GLN A 101 -4.03 17.30 7.39
C GLN A 101 -2.94 17.77 8.35
N LEU A 102 -2.90 17.21 9.56
CA LEU A 102 -1.84 17.48 10.54
C LEU A 102 -0.51 16.82 10.18
N LYS A 103 -0.57 15.66 9.50
CA LYS A 103 0.60 14.89 9.03
C LYS A 103 0.22 14.06 7.80
N PRO A 104 1.19 13.67 6.98
CA PRO A 104 0.96 12.77 5.85
C PRO A 104 0.36 11.42 6.28
N GLY A 105 -0.43 10.82 5.39
CA GLY A 105 -1.16 9.58 5.64
C GLY A 105 -2.49 9.80 6.35
N TRP A 106 -3.29 8.74 6.44
CA TRP A 106 -4.57 8.78 7.14
C TRP A 106 -4.38 8.63 8.66
N ASN A 107 -5.10 9.42 9.43
CA ASN A 107 -5.06 9.37 10.89
C ASN A 107 -6.43 9.67 11.52
N GLU A 108 -6.54 9.55 12.85
CA GLU A 108 -7.81 9.75 13.58
C GLU A 108 -8.36 11.19 13.44
N SER A 109 -7.51 12.20 13.22
CA SER A 109 -8.00 13.56 12.97
C SER A 109 -8.69 13.67 11.61
N ASP A 110 -8.24 12.92 10.60
CA ASP A 110 -8.90 12.87 9.30
C ASP A 110 -10.27 12.17 9.40
N LEU A 111 -10.37 11.13 10.26
CA LEU A 111 -11.65 10.50 10.54
C LEU A 111 -12.65 11.47 11.18
N GLY A 112 -12.22 12.28 12.12
CA GLY A 112 -13.05 13.34 12.70
C GLY A 112 -13.42 14.41 11.68
N ALA A 113 -12.48 14.83 10.85
CA ALA A 113 -12.69 15.86 9.83
C ALA A 113 -13.72 15.41 8.76
N ILE A 114 -13.66 14.15 8.30
CA ILE A 114 -14.64 13.64 7.34
C ILE A 114 -16.04 13.53 7.96
N GLN A 115 -16.16 13.18 9.25
CA GLN A 115 -17.45 13.18 9.94
C GLN A 115 -18.07 14.57 9.96
N ILE A 116 -17.30 15.58 10.33
CA ILE A 116 -17.74 16.99 10.32
C ILE A 116 -18.12 17.42 8.91
N TYR A 117 -17.36 17.02 7.90
CA TYR A 117 -17.64 17.33 6.51
C TYR A 117 -18.97 16.72 6.05
N LEU A 118 -19.19 15.43 6.30
CA LEU A 118 -20.42 14.72 5.95
C LEU A 118 -21.66 15.33 6.63
N GLU A 119 -21.53 15.69 7.89
CA GLU A 119 -22.61 16.35 8.64
C GLU A 119 -22.96 17.72 8.05
N ARG A 120 -21.94 18.56 7.80
CA ARG A 120 -22.15 19.91 7.28
C ARG A 120 -22.70 19.97 5.86
N VAL A 121 -22.21 19.10 4.98
CA VAL A 121 -22.53 19.15 3.55
C VAL A 121 -23.76 18.33 3.22
N TYR A 122 -23.92 17.17 3.85
CA TYR A 122 -24.99 16.20 3.52
C TYR A 122 -25.98 15.98 4.66
N ASN A 123 -25.79 16.64 5.80
CA ASN A 123 -26.57 16.42 7.03
C ASN A 123 -26.59 14.93 7.47
N LEU A 124 -25.45 14.24 7.26
CA LEU A 124 -25.26 12.83 7.59
C LEU A 124 -24.40 12.67 8.86
N TYR A 125 -24.97 12.01 9.87
CA TYR A 125 -24.25 11.65 11.10
C TYR A 125 -24.17 10.14 11.27
N THR A 126 -23.08 9.54 10.80
CA THR A 126 -22.92 8.08 10.68
C THR A 126 -21.62 7.52 11.32
N PRO A 127 -21.25 7.88 12.56
CA PRO A 127 -19.94 7.53 13.11
C PRO A 127 -19.70 6.02 13.20
N SER A 128 -20.72 5.24 13.48
CA SER A 128 -20.61 3.77 13.62
C SER A 128 -20.42 3.03 12.30
N LYS A 129 -20.90 3.59 11.18
CA LYS A 129 -20.85 2.99 9.84
C LYS A 129 -19.65 3.46 9.03
N LEU A 130 -19.13 4.66 9.34
CA LEU A 130 -18.17 5.35 8.49
C LEU A 130 -16.88 4.56 8.29
N LYS A 131 -16.27 4.01 9.34
CA LYS A 131 -14.98 3.29 9.23
C LYS A 131 -15.03 2.12 8.24
N SER A 132 -16.06 1.29 8.31
CA SER A 132 -16.20 0.13 7.44
C SER A 132 -16.45 0.49 5.99
N ILE A 133 -17.35 1.44 5.74
CA ILE A 133 -17.64 1.90 4.39
C ILE A 133 -16.46 2.67 3.79
N LEU A 134 -15.81 3.51 4.59
CA LEU A 134 -14.63 4.25 4.14
C LEU A 134 -13.51 3.30 3.68
N LEU A 135 -13.26 2.22 4.44
CA LEU A 135 -12.29 1.20 4.06
C LEU A 135 -12.69 0.50 2.75
N ALA A 136 -13.96 0.14 2.59
CA ALA A 136 -14.46 -0.51 1.38
C ALA A 136 -14.29 0.40 0.15
N ILE A 137 -14.69 1.66 0.25
CA ILE A 137 -14.56 2.62 -0.87
C ILE A 137 -13.09 2.97 -1.15
N ALA A 138 -12.27 3.12 -0.11
CA ALA A 138 -10.83 3.33 -0.29
C ALA A 138 -10.18 2.13 -1.01
N ALA A 139 -10.62 0.90 -0.72
CA ALA A 139 -10.12 -0.31 -1.38
C ALA A 139 -10.44 -0.35 -2.88
N GLU A 140 -11.59 0.18 -3.32
CA GLU A 140 -11.92 0.35 -4.76
C GLU A 140 -10.90 1.23 -5.50
N ARG A 141 -10.21 2.11 -4.77
CA ARG A 141 -9.19 3.04 -5.26
C ARG A 141 -7.79 2.65 -4.78
N SER A 142 -7.55 1.34 -4.65
CA SER A 142 -6.25 0.83 -4.20
C SER A 142 -5.13 1.26 -5.14
N TYR A 143 -3.98 1.58 -4.56
CA TYR A 143 -2.78 1.91 -5.31
C TYR A 143 -1.54 1.40 -4.60
N HIS A 144 -0.45 1.23 -5.34
CA HIS A 144 0.84 0.83 -4.81
C HIS A 144 1.89 1.89 -5.13
N PRO A 145 2.25 2.79 -4.20
CA PRO A 145 3.04 3.98 -4.51
C PRO A 145 4.43 3.70 -5.08
N VAL A 146 5.06 2.58 -4.70
CA VAL A 146 6.36 2.18 -5.26
C VAL A 146 6.20 1.62 -6.67
N ARG A 147 5.11 0.88 -6.96
CA ARG A 147 4.81 0.40 -8.30
C ARG A 147 4.52 1.58 -9.23
N ASP A 148 3.63 2.48 -8.81
CA ASP A 148 3.31 3.71 -9.55
C ASP A 148 4.59 4.51 -9.87
N TYR A 149 5.51 4.60 -8.90
CA TYR A 149 6.81 5.25 -9.12
C TYR A 149 7.66 4.53 -10.18
N ILE A 150 7.83 3.22 -10.07
CA ILE A 150 8.62 2.43 -11.04
C ILE A 150 8.04 2.57 -12.45
N GLU A 151 6.72 2.50 -12.58
CA GLU A 151 6.01 2.60 -13.85
C GLU A 151 6.01 4.03 -14.44
N SER A 152 6.21 5.04 -13.60
CA SER A 152 6.35 6.45 -14.05
C SER A 152 7.76 6.80 -14.54
N LEU A 153 8.75 5.92 -14.34
CA LEU A 153 10.11 6.18 -14.78
C LEU A 153 10.20 6.25 -16.31
N PRO A 154 11.13 7.05 -16.85
CA PRO A 154 11.39 7.07 -18.29
C PRO A 154 11.74 5.68 -18.82
N ALA A 155 11.46 5.44 -20.08
CA ALA A 155 11.88 4.21 -20.75
C ALA A 155 13.40 4.02 -20.62
N TRP A 156 13.83 2.75 -20.47
CA TRP A 156 15.24 2.43 -20.38
C TRP A 156 16.02 2.90 -21.62
N ASP A 157 17.14 3.57 -21.38
CA ASP A 157 18.01 4.12 -22.43
C ASP A 157 18.94 3.09 -23.08
N GLY A 158 18.81 1.80 -22.74
CA GLY A 158 19.61 0.71 -23.27
C GLY A 158 20.97 0.53 -22.60
N VAL A 159 21.36 1.37 -21.64
CA VAL A 159 22.66 1.29 -20.97
C VAL A 159 22.58 0.42 -19.73
N PRO A 160 23.27 -0.74 -19.66
CA PRO A 160 23.25 -1.63 -18.51
C PRO A 160 24.10 -1.05 -17.36
N ARG A 161 23.44 -0.69 -16.25
CA ARG A 161 24.07 -0.11 -15.06
C ARG A 161 23.95 -0.97 -13.79
N VAL A 162 23.06 -1.94 -13.81
CA VAL A 162 22.73 -2.72 -12.60
C VAL A 162 23.90 -3.53 -12.11
N ASP A 163 24.64 -4.17 -13.01
CA ASP A 163 25.74 -5.05 -12.67
C ASP A 163 26.94 -4.30 -12.08
N THR A 164 27.15 -3.05 -12.50
CA THR A 164 28.27 -2.21 -12.07
C THR A 164 27.91 -1.27 -10.92
N LEU A 165 26.69 -1.35 -10.40
CA LEU A 165 26.13 -0.41 -9.42
C LEU A 165 27.03 -0.20 -8.20
N PHE A 166 27.52 -1.28 -7.59
CA PHE A 166 28.43 -1.19 -6.45
C PHE A 166 29.86 -0.80 -6.82
N ILE A 167 30.27 -1.08 -8.05
CA ILE A 167 31.57 -0.72 -8.58
C ILE A 167 31.62 0.78 -8.81
N ASP A 168 30.65 1.31 -9.54
CA ASP A 168 30.63 2.70 -9.99
C ASP A 168 30.35 3.68 -8.84
N TYR A 169 29.49 3.32 -7.88
CA TYR A 169 29.04 4.23 -6.83
C TYR A 169 29.71 4.00 -5.45
N LEU A 170 30.21 2.79 -5.17
CA LEU A 170 30.81 2.46 -3.89
C LEU A 170 32.28 2.06 -4.00
N GLY A 171 32.86 2.05 -5.21
CA GLY A 171 34.25 1.69 -5.43
C GLY A 171 34.58 0.23 -5.12
N SER A 172 33.58 -0.66 -5.20
CA SER A 172 33.81 -2.09 -4.98
C SER A 172 34.67 -2.69 -6.09
N PRO A 173 35.45 -3.76 -5.81
CA PRO A 173 36.23 -4.45 -6.84
C PRO A 173 35.33 -4.99 -7.97
N ASP A 174 35.78 -4.86 -9.22
CA ASP A 174 35.07 -5.43 -10.37
C ASP A 174 35.31 -6.95 -10.43
N THR A 175 34.34 -7.68 -9.87
CA THR A 175 34.33 -9.15 -9.88
C THR A 175 32.98 -9.69 -10.30
N LEU A 176 32.93 -10.90 -10.84
CA LEU A 176 31.70 -11.59 -11.17
C LEU A 176 30.75 -11.71 -9.95
N TYR A 177 31.32 -11.87 -8.75
CA TYR A 177 30.58 -11.96 -7.50
C TYR A 177 29.84 -10.64 -7.19
N ILE A 178 30.55 -9.51 -7.23
CA ILE A 178 29.95 -8.17 -6.97
C ILE A 178 28.87 -7.84 -8.00
N ARG A 179 29.13 -8.11 -9.27
CA ARG A 179 28.15 -7.93 -10.36
C ARG A 179 26.88 -8.78 -10.13
N ALA A 180 27.06 -10.05 -9.74
CA ALA A 180 25.95 -10.95 -9.46
C ALA A 180 25.11 -10.51 -8.23
N ILE A 181 25.76 -10.01 -7.18
CA ILE A 181 25.06 -9.50 -5.99
C ILE A 181 24.25 -8.24 -6.34
N ALA A 182 24.85 -7.29 -7.04
CA ALA A 182 24.16 -6.07 -7.46
C ALA A 182 22.90 -6.40 -8.26
N ARG A 183 23.03 -7.28 -9.27
CA ARG A 183 21.90 -7.74 -10.08
C ARG A 183 20.81 -8.41 -9.23
N LYS A 184 21.19 -9.40 -8.40
CA LYS A 184 20.22 -10.13 -7.56
C LYS A 184 19.49 -9.22 -6.58
N MET A 185 20.18 -8.27 -5.96
CA MET A 185 19.58 -7.30 -5.04
C MET A 185 18.53 -6.43 -5.75
N MET A 186 18.89 -5.86 -6.90
CA MET A 186 18.00 -4.97 -7.64
C MET A 186 16.79 -5.73 -8.20
N VAL A 187 17.00 -6.93 -8.74
CA VAL A 187 15.90 -7.79 -9.19
C VAL A 187 14.97 -8.14 -8.03
N ALA A 188 15.51 -8.50 -6.87
CA ALA A 188 14.70 -8.83 -5.69
C ALA A 188 13.91 -7.62 -5.18
N ALA A 189 14.52 -6.43 -5.17
CA ALA A 189 13.86 -5.20 -4.75
C ALA A 189 12.64 -4.89 -5.63
N VAL A 190 12.75 -5.08 -6.95
CA VAL A 190 11.63 -4.89 -7.89
C VAL A 190 10.63 -6.06 -7.80
N ALA A 191 11.11 -7.31 -7.82
CA ALA A 191 10.25 -8.49 -7.81
C ALA A 191 9.30 -8.50 -6.60
N ARG A 192 9.75 -8.12 -5.41
CA ARG A 192 8.91 -8.06 -4.21
C ARG A 192 7.80 -7.00 -4.26
N ILE A 193 7.93 -6.00 -5.12
CA ILE A 193 6.88 -5.00 -5.35
C ILE A 193 5.76 -5.58 -6.22
N TYR A 194 6.11 -6.39 -7.24
CA TYR A 194 5.14 -6.97 -8.17
C TYR A 194 4.59 -8.32 -7.69
N GLU A 195 5.39 -9.09 -6.97
CA GLU A 195 5.06 -10.41 -6.43
C GLU A 195 5.32 -10.44 -4.91
N PRO A 196 4.43 -9.85 -4.08
CA PRO A 196 4.56 -9.88 -2.64
C PRO A 196 4.67 -11.31 -2.10
N GLY A 197 5.71 -11.57 -1.29
CA GLY A 197 5.97 -12.91 -0.76
C GLY A 197 6.95 -13.75 -1.59
N ILE A 198 7.41 -13.28 -2.76
CA ILE A 198 8.47 -13.96 -3.50
C ILE A 198 9.69 -14.20 -2.61
N LYS A 199 10.24 -15.40 -2.68
CA LYS A 199 11.35 -15.83 -1.81
C LYS A 199 12.66 -15.13 -2.18
N PHE A 200 13.26 -14.45 -1.21
CA PHE A 200 14.61 -13.89 -1.28
C PHE A 200 15.21 -13.87 0.12
N ASP A 201 15.99 -14.89 0.45
CA ASP A 201 16.51 -15.16 1.80
C ASP A 201 17.92 -14.58 2.02
N SER A 202 18.35 -13.64 1.18
CA SER A 202 19.68 -13.06 1.26
C SER A 202 19.61 -11.61 1.73
N VAL A 203 20.60 -11.21 2.52
CA VAL A 203 20.84 -9.83 2.93
C VAL A 203 22.18 -9.39 2.36
N VAL A 204 22.21 -8.21 1.75
CA VAL A 204 23.48 -7.61 1.28
C VAL A 204 24.14 -6.91 2.45
N VAL A 205 25.37 -7.32 2.77
CA VAL A 205 26.17 -6.69 3.81
C VAL A 205 27.31 -5.90 3.15
N LEU A 206 27.33 -4.58 3.38
CA LEU A 206 28.39 -3.70 2.92
C LEU A 206 29.42 -3.49 4.05
N ASN A 207 30.63 -3.97 3.84
CA ASN A 207 31.76 -3.73 4.74
C ASN A 207 32.72 -2.71 4.12
N GLY A 208 33.18 -1.76 4.90
CA GLY A 208 34.12 -0.73 4.46
C GLY A 208 34.20 0.45 5.44
N PRO A 209 35.19 1.35 5.28
CA PRO A 209 35.40 2.50 6.14
C PRO A 209 34.14 3.36 6.32
N GLN A 210 34.07 4.06 7.44
CA GLN A 210 33.03 5.04 7.70
C GLN A 210 33.16 6.21 6.70
N GLY A 211 32.02 6.80 6.31
CA GLY A 211 32.01 7.96 5.42
C GLY A 211 32.04 7.64 3.92
N MET A 212 32.11 6.36 3.51
CA MET A 212 32.09 5.97 2.09
C MET A 212 30.73 6.11 1.39
N GLY A 213 29.70 6.60 2.07
CA GLY A 213 28.38 6.82 1.45
C GLY A 213 27.50 5.56 1.34
N LYS A 214 27.79 4.47 2.05
CA LYS A 214 27.01 3.22 2.00
C LYS A 214 25.52 3.43 2.27
N SER A 215 25.18 4.07 3.40
CA SER A 215 23.79 4.38 3.77
C SER A 215 23.18 5.42 2.82
N SER A 216 23.95 6.43 2.41
CA SER A 216 23.50 7.44 1.45
C SER A 216 23.13 6.85 0.09
N PHE A 217 23.82 5.78 -0.33
CA PHE A 217 23.52 5.05 -1.55
C PHE A 217 22.12 4.42 -1.47
N PHE A 218 21.83 3.67 -0.41
CA PHE A 218 20.53 3.04 -0.25
C PHE A 218 19.41 4.04 0.02
N ALA A 219 19.70 5.12 0.74
CA ALA A 219 18.75 6.21 0.93
C ALA A 219 18.35 6.87 -0.39
N LYS A 220 19.29 7.05 -1.32
CA LYS A 220 18.99 7.55 -2.67
C LYS A 220 18.18 6.56 -3.51
N LEU A 221 18.47 5.26 -3.43
CA LEU A 221 17.71 4.22 -4.13
C LEU A 221 16.28 4.12 -3.61
N GLY A 222 16.10 4.07 -2.30
CA GLY A 222 14.78 3.91 -1.67
C GLY A 222 13.95 5.20 -1.61
N GLY A 223 14.62 6.36 -1.70
CA GLY A 223 13.98 7.67 -1.61
C GLY A 223 13.08 7.78 -0.37
N LYS A 224 11.85 8.21 -0.54
CA LYS A 224 10.87 8.34 0.56
C LYS A 224 10.42 7.01 1.19
N TRP A 225 10.78 5.88 0.61
CA TRP A 225 10.49 4.53 1.13
C TRP A 225 11.75 3.85 1.69
N PHE A 226 12.79 4.61 1.99
CA PHE A 226 13.97 4.14 2.71
C PHE A 226 13.81 4.34 4.22
N SER A 227 14.34 3.41 5.01
CA SER A 227 14.50 3.60 6.45
C SER A 227 15.78 2.93 6.94
N ASP A 228 16.48 3.60 7.84
CA ASP A 228 17.64 3.12 8.61
C ASP A 228 17.30 2.99 10.11
N SER A 229 16.02 3.14 10.47
CA SER A 229 15.59 3.12 11.87
C SER A 229 15.35 1.72 12.44
N LEU A 230 15.44 0.68 11.61
CA LEU A 230 15.21 -0.70 12.03
C LEU A 230 16.44 -1.26 12.75
N THR A 231 16.20 -1.84 13.92
CA THR A 231 17.26 -2.54 14.69
C THR A 231 17.02 -4.05 14.69
N ILE A 232 18.06 -4.82 15.01
CA ILE A 232 17.95 -6.28 15.13
C ILE A 232 17.00 -6.69 16.26
N SER A 233 16.93 -5.90 17.34
CA SER A 233 15.96 -6.12 18.40
C SER A 233 14.51 -5.95 17.94
N ASP A 234 14.27 -5.01 17.03
CA ASP A 234 12.94 -4.82 16.45
C ASP A 234 12.48 -6.04 15.64
N MET A 235 13.39 -6.73 14.97
CA MET A 235 13.07 -7.94 14.18
C MET A 235 12.62 -9.13 15.04
N LYS A 236 12.95 -9.15 16.33
CA LYS A 236 12.51 -10.19 17.28
C LYS A 236 11.14 -9.88 17.89
N ASP A 237 10.62 -8.67 17.70
CA ASP A 237 9.32 -8.25 18.21
C ASP A 237 8.18 -8.77 17.30
N LYS A 238 7.06 -9.14 17.92
CA LYS A 238 5.82 -9.50 17.18
C LYS A 238 5.29 -8.34 16.34
N ALA A 239 5.65 -7.10 16.67
CA ALA A 239 5.31 -5.89 15.92
C ALA A 239 6.29 -5.61 14.75
N ALA A 240 7.30 -6.46 14.51
CA ALA A 240 8.24 -6.28 13.41
C ALA A 240 7.56 -6.09 12.04
N PRO A 241 6.55 -6.89 11.64
CA PRO A 241 5.86 -6.69 10.36
C PRO A 241 5.22 -5.31 10.22
N GLU A 242 4.69 -4.73 11.31
CA GLU A 242 4.10 -3.39 11.29
C GLU A 242 5.16 -2.30 11.08
N LYS A 243 6.35 -2.47 11.68
CA LYS A 243 7.48 -1.54 11.52
C LYS A 243 8.08 -1.57 10.11
N LEU A 244 7.90 -2.68 9.37
CA LEU A 244 8.37 -2.84 8.00
C LEU A 244 7.41 -2.22 6.96
N GLN A 245 6.17 -1.98 7.33
CA GLN A 245 5.16 -1.48 6.40
C GLN A 245 5.48 -0.07 5.89
N GLY A 246 5.32 0.11 4.58
CA GLY A 246 5.54 1.39 3.93
C GLY A 246 7.00 1.68 3.57
N TYR A 247 7.91 0.74 3.78
CA TYR A 247 9.30 0.86 3.33
C TYR A 247 9.61 -0.14 2.22
N TRP A 248 10.38 0.31 1.24
CA TRP A 248 10.87 -0.51 0.13
C TRP A 248 12.28 -1.03 0.37
N ILE A 249 13.16 -0.17 0.89
CA ILE A 249 14.54 -0.49 1.24
C ILE A 249 14.75 -0.16 2.71
N LEU A 250 15.23 -1.16 3.45
CA LEU A 250 15.51 -1.06 4.86
C LEU A 250 17.00 -1.31 5.11
N GLU A 251 17.63 -0.44 5.85
CA GLU A 251 19.01 -0.61 6.34
C GLU A 251 18.97 -1.04 7.79
N LEU A 252 19.71 -2.12 8.08
CA LEU A 252 20.03 -2.50 9.44
C LEU A 252 21.37 -1.85 9.80
N GLY A 253 21.32 -0.75 10.54
CA GLY A 253 22.52 -0.11 11.07
C GLY A 253 23.23 -1.02 12.07
N GLU A 254 24.53 -0.98 12.08
CA GLU A 254 25.40 -1.64 13.08
C GLU A 254 25.08 -3.12 13.39
N LEU A 255 25.57 -4.01 12.53
CA LEU A 255 25.62 -5.46 12.82
C LEU A 255 26.55 -5.80 14.01
N ALA A 256 27.31 -4.84 14.52
CA ALA A 256 28.23 -5.01 15.66
C ALA A 256 27.56 -5.45 16.97
N GLY A 257 26.24 -5.28 17.08
CA GLY A 257 25.45 -5.76 18.22
C GLY A 257 25.00 -7.22 18.15
N LEU A 258 25.29 -7.93 17.05
CA LEU A 258 24.97 -9.35 16.92
C LEU A 258 25.87 -10.15 17.85
N LYS A 259 25.30 -10.70 18.92
CA LYS A 259 25.97 -11.74 19.72
C LYS A 259 26.15 -12.98 18.85
N LYS A 260 27.18 -13.77 19.10
CA LYS A 260 27.48 -15.03 18.38
C LYS A 260 26.27 -15.98 18.26
N MET A 261 25.31 -15.88 19.18
CA MET A 261 24.03 -16.62 19.20
C MET A 261 22.96 -16.10 18.23
N ASP A 262 23.14 -14.94 17.61
CA ASP A 262 22.18 -14.35 16.69
C ASP A 262 22.56 -14.63 15.22
N VAL A 263 23.65 -15.38 14.98
CA VAL A 263 24.23 -15.68 13.66
C VAL A 263 24.05 -17.16 13.29
N GLU A 264 23.60 -18.00 14.22
CA GLU A 264 23.18 -19.40 13.98
C GLU A 264 21.66 -19.44 13.71
#